data_6bfd3df03df773b6277f9b3d4a53ca33
#
_entry.id   6bfd3df03df773b6277f9b3d4a53ca33
#
_cell.length_a   1.000
_cell.length_b   1.000
_cell.length_c   1.000
_cell.angle_alpha   90.00
_cell.angle_beta   90.00
_cell.angle_gamma   90.00
#
_symmetry.space_group_name_H-M   'P 1'
#
loop_
_entity.id
_entity.type
_entity.pdbx_description
1 polymer ?
#
loop_
_entity_poly.entity_id
_entity_poly.type
_entity_poly.pdbx_seq_one_letter_code
_entity_poly.pdbx_strand_id
1 'polypeptide(L)'
;MKKVAIIGAGISGLFIANLFKRNSNYQITIYDKNKTINLESGYGIQLSINSVKLLNKIEFNRFQNDKKFNPKKINFYSHKSLNKICDLDISDFNYEDCKYTTLKRSDLINFLKKDLENHIKTSHNISKIDQDNQIIRLTFENNETFDCDYLIISDGVFSNTKSVVENENIQPIYNGSLAIRTLIKTTQDFPYDKKNISLIMLKNAHIVIYPINKKDELNLVCIIRQKFLKKIDLNLLIKKEIFSQNKNLENLFGNHLESWPVYVTKKPHRSVYENSFYLGDAFYTFSPTMAQGASQSIESAYELFNLLSKDTKDLQNVYFKKRLERIRLVNNRSRLNYYSFHLSNPLMVTARNFLLKKLTKSEKFLNSYLGNIYQRI
;
A
#
# COMPACT_ATOMS: atom_id res chain seq x y z
N MET A 1 -30.10 6.98 -11.91
CA MET A 1 -28.93 6.18 -11.44
C MET A 1 -27.69 6.83 -12.05
N LYS A 2 -26.71 7.21 -11.23
CA LYS A 2 -25.46 7.85 -11.68
C LYS A 2 -24.48 6.79 -12.21
N LYS A 3 -23.93 7.03 -13.41
CA LYS A 3 -22.94 6.14 -14.02
C LYS A 3 -21.53 6.48 -13.49
N VAL A 4 -20.83 5.48 -12.98
CA VAL A 4 -19.48 5.63 -12.43
C VAL A 4 -18.50 4.76 -13.21
N ALA A 5 -17.54 5.39 -13.86
CA ALA A 5 -16.40 4.71 -14.48
C ALA A 5 -15.24 4.64 -13.48
N ILE A 6 -14.70 3.45 -13.27
CA ILE A 6 -13.54 3.19 -12.39
C ILE A 6 -12.40 2.66 -13.26
N ILE A 7 -11.29 3.39 -13.33
CA ILE A 7 -10.12 2.98 -14.11
C ILE A 7 -9.09 2.34 -13.20
N GLY A 8 -8.81 1.06 -13.43
CA GLY A 8 -7.89 0.23 -12.66
C GLY A 8 -8.60 -0.70 -11.67
N ALA A 9 -8.45 -2.00 -11.88
CA ALA A 9 -8.96 -3.08 -11.02
C ALA A 9 -7.96 -3.45 -9.89
N GLY A 10 -7.31 -2.45 -9.31
CA GLY A 10 -6.46 -2.59 -8.14
C GLY A 10 -7.25 -2.53 -6.82
N ILE A 11 -6.53 -2.49 -5.67
CA ILE A 11 -7.15 -2.49 -4.33
C ILE A 11 -8.14 -1.34 -4.16
N SER A 12 -7.76 -0.10 -4.53
CA SER A 12 -8.64 1.07 -4.37
C SER A 12 -9.86 1.02 -5.29
N GLY A 13 -9.66 0.65 -6.56
CA GLY A 13 -10.74 0.56 -7.54
C GLY A 13 -11.74 -0.54 -7.21
N LEU A 14 -11.27 -1.73 -6.87
CA LEU A 14 -12.16 -2.83 -6.47
C LEU A 14 -12.87 -2.55 -5.13
N PHE A 15 -12.20 -1.89 -4.18
CA PHE A 15 -12.83 -1.57 -2.91
C PHE A 15 -13.94 -0.53 -3.07
N ILE A 16 -13.72 0.57 -3.82
CA ILE A 16 -14.76 1.56 -4.04
C ILE A 16 -15.92 1.00 -4.89
N ALA A 17 -15.63 0.11 -5.84
CA ALA A 17 -16.64 -0.58 -6.61
C ALA A 17 -17.58 -1.41 -5.73
N ASN A 18 -17.03 -2.13 -4.73
CA ASN A 18 -17.83 -2.87 -3.75
C ASN A 18 -18.75 -1.96 -2.93
N LEU A 19 -18.30 -0.75 -2.59
CA LEU A 19 -19.11 0.23 -1.87
C LEU A 19 -20.26 0.75 -2.75
N PHE A 20 -19.98 1.12 -4.00
CA PHE A 20 -20.99 1.58 -4.96
C PHE A 20 -22.00 0.51 -5.32
N LYS A 21 -21.56 -0.73 -5.54
CA LYS A 21 -22.45 -1.86 -5.87
C LYS A 21 -23.55 -2.06 -4.81
N ARG A 22 -23.27 -1.73 -3.55
CA ARG A 22 -24.22 -1.82 -2.44
C ARG A 22 -25.19 -0.63 -2.37
N ASN A 23 -25.06 0.35 -3.27
CA ASN A 23 -25.89 1.53 -3.33
C ASN A 23 -26.57 1.63 -4.70
N SER A 24 -27.90 1.45 -4.73
CA SER A 24 -28.71 1.41 -5.94
C SER A 24 -28.72 2.71 -6.76
N ASN A 25 -28.22 3.81 -6.18
CA ASN A 25 -28.14 5.09 -6.87
C ASN A 25 -27.02 5.14 -7.94
N TYR A 26 -26.14 4.12 -7.96
CA TYR A 26 -24.97 4.10 -8.83
C TYR A 26 -24.95 2.85 -9.72
N GLN A 27 -24.57 3.06 -10.99
CA GLN A 27 -24.25 2.01 -11.96
C GLN A 27 -22.73 2.07 -12.19
N ILE A 28 -22.00 0.99 -11.89
CA ILE A 28 -20.55 0.94 -12.00
C ILE A 28 -20.08 0.17 -13.22
N THR A 29 -18.97 0.64 -13.81
CA THR A 29 -18.16 -0.14 -14.74
C THR A 29 -16.69 0.06 -14.40
N ILE A 30 -15.93 -1.04 -14.27
CA ILE A 30 -14.50 -1.04 -13.97
C ILE A 30 -13.76 -1.37 -15.26
N TYR A 31 -12.79 -0.55 -15.61
CA TYR A 31 -11.93 -0.74 -16.78
C TYR A 31 -10.49 -1.01 -16.34
N ASP A 32 -9.87 -2.03 -16.89
CA ASP A 32 -8.44 -2.30 -16.66
C ASP A 32 -7.74 -2.49 -18.00
N LYS A 33 -6.55 -1.90 -18.15
CA LYS A 33 -5.75 -1.99 -19.37
C LYS A 33 -5.20 -3.39 -19.64
N ASN A 34 -5.02 -4.20 -18.60
CA ASN A 34 -4.48 -5.54 -18.73
C ASN A 34 -5.56 -6.52 -19.24
N LYS A 35 -5.14 -7.57 -19.93
CA LYS A 35 -6.03 -8.66 -20.38
C LYS A 35 -6.62 -9.46 -19.21
N THR A 36 -5.87 -9.56 -18.12
CA THR A 36 -6.28 -10.23 -16.88
C THR A 36 -5.92 -9.36 -15.70
N ILE A 37 -6.73 -9.40 -14.65
CA ILE A 37 -6.38 -8.74 -13.39
C ILE A 37 -5.16 -9.47 -12.83
N ASN A 38 -4.07 -8.70 -12.68
CA ASN A 38 -2.80 -9.25 -12.25
C ASN A 38 -2.88 -9.72 -10.79
N LEU A 39 -2.87 -11.04 -10.61
CA LEU A 39 -2.74 -11.73 -9.32
C LEU A 39 -1.30 -12.15 -9.05
N GLU A 40 -0.37 -11.74 -9.93
CA GLU A 40 1.02 -12.16 -9.87
C GLU A 40 1.68 -11.78 -8.55
N SER A 41 2.66 -12.59 -8.24
CA SER A 41 3.45 -12.57 -7.02
C SER A 41 2.57 -12.58 -5.77
N GLY A 42 2.31 -13.76 -5.23
CA GLY A 42 1.62 -13.97 -3.95
C GLY A 42 2.32 -13.34 -2.74
N TYR A 43 3.03 -12.22 -2.94
CA TYR A 43 3.72 -11.49 -1.89
C TYR A 43 2.75 -10.89 -0.88
N GLY A 44 3.25 -10.79 0.33
CA GLY A 44 2.49 -10.30 1.46
C GLY A 44 2.14 -8.82 1.37
N ILE A 45 1.04 -8.49 1.98
CA ILE A 45 0.59 -7.12 2.24
C ILE A 45 0.22 -6.99 3.72
N GLN A 46 0.38 -5.79 4.25
CA GLN A 46 0.01 -5.44 5.61
C GLN A 46 -1.15 -4.45 5.59
N LEU A 47 -2.17 -4.71 6.37
CA LEU A 47 -3.37 -3.89 6.54
C LEU A 47 -3.45 -3.42 7.98
N SER A 48 -3.33 -2.13 8.19
CA SER A 48 -3.52 -1.53 9.50
C SER A 48 -5.01 -1.44 9.87
N ILE A 49 -5.29 -1.23 11.13
CA ILE A 49 -6.62 -1.32 11.75
C ILE A 49 -7.63 -0.42 11.03
N ASN A 50 -7.23 0.82 10.66
CA ASN A 50 -8.08 1.73 9.88
C ASN A 50 -8.61 1.10 8.58
N SER A 51 -7.76 0.42 7.82
CA SER A 51 -8.19 -0.24 6.58
C SER A 51 -9.01 -1.50 6.82
N VAL A 52 -8.70 -2.27 7.85
CA VAL A 52 -9.50 -3.46 8.22
C VAL A 52 -10.91 -3.07 8.63
N LYS A 53 -11.07 -1.99 9.43
CA LYS A 53 -12.38 -1.42 9.78
C LYS A 53 -13.22 -1.11 8.53
N LEU A 54 -12.60 -0.51 7.53
CA LEU A 54 -13.28 -0.16 6.29
C LEU A 54 -13.60 -1.39 5.42
N LEU A 55 -12.68 -2.34 5.32
CA LEU A 55 -12.90 -3.61 4.63
C LEU A 55 -14.02 -4.42 5.27
N ASN A 56 -14.20 -4.34 6.59
CA ASN A 56 -15.30 -5.02 7.29
C ASN A 56 -16.69 -4.50 6.85
N LYS A 57 -16.78 -3.29 6.28
CA LYS A 57 -18.02 -2.79 5.67
C LYS A 57 -18.44 -3.57 4.42
N ILE A 58 -17.51 -4.33 3.84
CA ILE A 58 -17.75 -5.26 2.74
C ILE A 58 -17.51 -6.71 3.16
N GLU A 59 -17.66 -7.01 4.45
CA GLU A 59 -17.62 -8.35 5.06
C GLU A 59 -16.23 -9.02 5.11
N PHE A 60 -15.16 -8.25 5.16
CA PHE A 60 -13.81 -8.80 5.28
C PHE A 60 -13.58 -9.56 6.61
N ASN A 61 -14.35 -9.29 7.66
CA ASN A 61 -14.35 -10.08 8.90
C ASN A 61 -14.69 -11.56 8.65
N ARG A 62 -15.50 -11.86 7.62
CA ARG A 62 -15.85 -13.23 7.18
C ARG A 62 -14.82 -13.86 6.24
N PHE A 63 -13.75 -13.11 5.87
CA PHE A 63 -12.69 -13.65 5.01
C PHE A 63 -11.99 -14.83 5.68
N GLN A 64 -11.60 -15.83 4.88
CA GLN A 64 -11.02 -17.10 5.33
C GLN A 64 -9.87 -16.90 6.33
N ASN A 65 -10.04 -17.51 7.52
CA ASN A 65 -9.18 -17.25 8.67
C ASN A 65 -7.78 -17.88 8.54
N ASP A 66 -7.64 -18.91 7.71
CA ASP A 66 -6.36 -19.58 7.41
C ASP A 66 -5.50 -18.80 6.41
N LYS A 67 -6.11 -17.93 5.61
CA LYS A 67 -5.45 -17.08 4.61
C LYS A 67 -4.99 -15.72 5.13
N LYS A 68 -5.18 -15.42 6.39
CA LYS A 68 -4.75 -14.18 7.04
C LYS A 68 -4.07 -14.46 8.36
N PHE A 69 -3.23 -13.53 8.79
CA PHE A 69 -2.60 -13.54 10.10
C PHE A 69 -2.79 -12.20 10.81
N ASN A 70 -2.77 -12.21 12.14
CA ASN A 70 -2.90 -11.02 12.96
C ASN A 70 -1.69 -10.89 13.89
N PRO A 71 -0.57 -10.32 13.42
CA PRO A 71 0.58 -10.08 14.27
C PRO A 71 0.23 -9.06 15.36
N LYS A 72 0.77 -9.29 16.56
CA LYS A 72 0.53 -8.42 17.72
C LYS A 72 1.63 -7.39 17.91
N LYS A 73 2.84 -7.68 17.42
CA LYS A 73 4.03 -6.86 17.68
C LYS A 73 4.85 -6.60 16.43
N ILE A 74 5.59 -5.49 16.46
CA ILE A 74 6.73 -5.24 15.56
C ILE A 74 7.99 -5.36 16.40
N ASN A 75 8.80 -6.39 16.14
CA ASN A 75 10.08 -6.63 16.79
C ASN A 75 11.18 -5.93 16.00
N PHE A 76 11.96 -5.07 16.65
CA PHE A 76 13.09 -4.37 16.05
C PHE A 76 14.39 -5.11 16.36
N TYR A 77 15.18 -5.39 15.33
CA TYR A 77 16.44 -6.11 15.43
C TYR A 77 17.63 -5.29 14.95
N SER A 78 18.77 -5.50 15.58
CA SER A 78 20.06 -4.96 15.16
C SER A 78 20.71 -5.87 14.10
N HIS A 79 21.38 -5.28 13.12
CA HIS A 79 22.15 -6.05 12.13
C HIS A 79 23.37 -6.76 12.72
N LYS A 80 24.02 -6.16 13.74
CA LYS A 80 25.31 -6.68 14.26
C LYS A 80 25.18 -8.01 14.98
N SER A 81 24.15 -8.16 15.80
CA SER A 81 24.02 -9.29 16.71
C SER A 81 22.75 -10.09 16.50
N LEU A 82 21.89 -9.68 15.56
CA LEU A 82 20.52 -10.20 15.40
C LEU A 82 19.70 -10.15 16.69
N ASN A 83 20.18 -9.39 17.69
CA ASN A 83 19.50 -9.26 18.97
C ASN A 83 18.31 -8.30 18.83
N LYS A 84 17.23 -8.68 19.48
CA LYS A 84 16.05 -7.81 19.57
C LYS A 84 16.41 -6.57 20.39
N ILE A 85 16.20 -5.40 19.80
CA ILE A 85 16.40 -4.10 20.45
C ILE A 85 15.23 -3.80 21.38
N CYS A 86 14.02 -3.90 20.84
CA CYS A 86 12.75 -3.70 21.52
C CYS A 86 11.62 -4.27 20.66
N ASP A 87 10.42 -4.26 21.19
CA ASP A 87 9.19 -4.49 20.46
C ASP A 87 8.23 -3.29 20.60
N LEU A 88 7.32 -3.17 19.66
CA LEU A 88 6.21 -2.24 19.68
C LEU A 88 4.94 -3.07 19.63
N ASP A 89 4.11 -2.98 20.64
CA ASP A 89 2.82 -3.64 20.65
C ASP A 89 1.83 -2.86 19.78
N ILE A 90 1.38 -3.50 18.70
CA ILE A 90 0.35 -2.94 17.81
C ILE A 90 -1.03 -3.49 18.13
N SER A 91 -1.12 -4.47 19.03
CA SER A 91 -2.39 -5.04 19.44
C SER A 91 -3.20 -4.12 20.35
N ASP A 92 -2.57 -3.15 21.00
CA ASP A 92 -3.23 -2.12 21.81
C ASP A 92 -4.18 -1.24 20.98
N PHE A 93 -3.98 -1.19 19.67
CA PHE A 93 -4.87 -0.48 18.73
C PHE A 93 -5.99 -1.37 18.18
N ASN A 94 -5.94 -2.68 18.41
CA ASN A 94 -6.98 -3.59 17.95
C ASN A 94 -8.26 -3.39 18.78
N TYR A 95 -9.40 -3.48 18.11
CA TYR A 95 -10.70 -3.47 18.78
C TYR A 95 -11.70 -4.32 17.98
N GLU A 96 -12.57 -5.04 18.66
CA GLU A 96 -13.55 -5.94 18.04
C GLU A 96 -12.91 -6.84 16.95
N ASP A 97 -13.50 -6.85 15.75
CA ASP A 97 -12.98 -7.56 14.57
C ASP A 97 -11.94 -6.79 13.80
N CYS A 98 -11.57 -5.59 14.25
CA CYS A 98 -10.58 -4.74 13.60
C CYS A 98 -9.19 -5.01 14.18
N LYS A 99 -8.44 -5.92 13.56
CA LYS A 99 -7.09 -6.30 13.97
C LYS A 99 -6.10 -5.99 12.86
N TYR A 100 -4.89 -5.58 13.24
CA TYR A 100 -3.80 -5.50 12.28
C TYR A 100 -3.69 -6.83 11.55
N THR A 101 -3.71 -6.81 10.22
CA THR A 101 -3.84 -8.03 9.42
C THR A 101 -2.78 -8.09 8.34
N THR A 102 -2.17 -9.25 8.18
CA THR A 102 -1.25 -9.56 7.08
C THR A 102 -1.79 -10.74 6.28
N LEU A 103 -1.62 -10.70 4.96
CA LEU A 103 -2.11 -11.73 4.05
C LEU A 103 -1.39 -11.66 2.70
N LYS A 104 -1.65 -12.59 1.79
CA LYS A 104 -1.20 -12.47 0.39
C LYS A 104 -1.97 -11.36 -0.32
N ARG A 105 -1.28 -10.53 -1.10
CA ARG A 105 -1.93 -9.48 -1.90
C ARG A 105 -2.94 -10.07 -2.89
N SER A 106 -2.61 -11.21 -3.51
CA SER A 106 -3.52 -11.93 -4.40
C SER A 106 -4.82 -12.36 -3.71
N ASP A 107 -4.76 -12.81 -2.45
CA ASP A 107 -5.95 -13.20 -1.70
C ASP A 107 -6.85 -11.99 -1.39
N LEU A 108 -6.25 -10.83 -1.09
CA LEU A 108 -7.02 -9.58 -0.93
C LEU A 108 -7.70 -9.15 -2.24
N ILE A 109 -6.99 -9.21 -3.37
CA ILE A 109 -7.56 -8.87 -4.68
C ILE A 109 -8.69 -9.83 -5.05
N ASN A 110 -8.53 -11.13 -4.82
CA ASN A 110 -9.57 -12.12 -5.06
C ASN A 110 -10.81 -11.86 -4.19
N PHE A 111 -10.62 -11.51 -2.92
CA PHE A 111 -11.71 -11.11 -2.05
C PHE A 111 -12.45 -9.87 -2.58
N LEU A 112 -11.71 -8.84 -2.97
CA LEU A 112 -12.30 -7.59 -3.47
C LEU A 112 -12.97 -7.75 -4.83
N LYS A 113 -12.46 -8.64 -5.67
CA LYS A 113 -13.00 -8.92 -7.00
C LYS A 113 -14.27 -9.75 -6.98
N LYS A 114 -14.43 -10.59 -5.95
CA LYS A 114 -15.58 -11.46 -5.79
C LYS A 114 -16.89 -10.66 -6.00
N ASP A 115 -17.78 -11.20 -6.80
CA ASP A 115 -19.07 -10.60 -7.17
C ASP A 115 -18.98 -9.30 -8.00
N LEU A 116 -17.80 -8.93 -8.54
CA LEU A 116 -17.61 -7.79 -9.42
C LEU A 116 -17.29 -8.19 -10.88
N GLU A 117 -17.17 -9.48 -11.18
CA GLU A 117 -16.72 -9.99 -12.48
C GLU A 117 -17.51 -9.40 -13.66
N ASN A 118 -18.84 -9.30 -13.52
CA ASN A 118 -19.73 -8.75 -14.55
C ASN A 118 -19.62 -7.23 -14.72
N HIS A 119 -18.93 -6.55 -13.82
CA HIS A 119 -18.69 -5.10 -13.87
C HIS A 119 -17.32 -4.75 -14.42
N ILE A 120 -16.44 -5.75 -14.66
CA ILE A 120 -15.06 -5.54 -15.07
C ILE A 120 -14.92 -5.75 -16.56
N LYS A 121 -14.36 -4.75 -17.23
CA LYS A 121 -13.91 -4.80 -18.63
C LYS A 121 -12.39 -4.71 -18.67
N THR A 122 -11.74 -5.75 -19.14
CA THR A 122 -10.28 -5.82 -19.32
C THR A 122 -9.87 -5.36 -20.71
N SER A 123 -8.57 -5.16 -20.95
CA SER A 123 -8.03 -4.67 -22.24
C SER A 123 -8.58 -3.29 -22.67
N HIS A 124 -8.88 -2.42 -21.67
CA HIS A 124 -9.40 -1.08 -21.91
C HIS A 124 -8.41 -0.04 -21.41
N ASN A 125 -7.52 0.41 -22.28
CA ASN A 125 -6.60 1.51 -22.00
C ASN A 125 -7.20 2.83 -22.49
N ILE A 126 -7.17 3.87 -21.65
CA ILE A 126 -7.69 5.20 -21.97
C ILE A 126 -6.78 5.88 -23.00
N SER A 127 -7.38 6.36 -24.09
CA SER A 127 -6.69 7.17 -25.10
C SER A 127 -7.08 8.64 -25.05
N LYS A 128 -8.34 8.96 -24.71
CA LYS A 128 -8.84 10.33 -24.64
C LYS A 128 -9.92 10.46 -23.58
N ILE A 129 -10.00 11.65 -22.96
CA ILE A 129 -11.07 12.03 -22.02
C ILE A 129 -11.53 13.43 -22.41
N ASP A 130 -12.82 13.60 -22.57
CA ASP A 130 -13.48 14.87 -22.80
C ASP A 130 -14.56 15.07 -21.74
N GLN A 131 -14.86 16.32 -21.41
CA GLN A 131 -16.00 16.65 -20.56
C GLN A 131 -16.90 17.65 -21.29
N ASP A 132 -18.16 17.31 -21.40
CA ASP A 132 -19.21 18.22 -21.84
C ASP A 132 -20.23 18.39 -20.73
N ASN A 133 -20.34 19.62 -20.23
CA ASN A 133 -21.12 19.95 -19.03
C ASN A 133 -20.67 19.09 -17.83
N GLN A 134 -21.56 18.24 -17.30
CA GLN A 134 -21.25 17.35 -16.17
C GLN A 134 -20.94 15.91 -16.58
N ILE A 135 -20.99 15.59 -17.88
CA ILE A 135 -20.74 14.25 -18.39
C ILE A 135 -19.31 14.14 -18.86
N ILE A 136 -18.64 13.09 -18.41
CA ILE A 136 -17.28 12.75 -18.84
C ILE A 136 -17.39 11.64 -19.88
N ARG A 137 -16.82 11.88 -21.06
CA ARG A 137 -16.70 10.89 -22.14
C ARG A 137 -15.31 10.31 -22.15
N LEU A 138 -15.23 8.99 -21.99
CA LEU A 138 -14.02 8.20 -22.12
C LEU A 138 -13.94 7.63 -23.53
N THR A 139 -12.76 7.70 -24.15
CA THR A 139 -12.41 6.98 -25.37
C THR A 139 -11.26 6.03 -25.07
N PHE A 140 -11.40 4.78 -25.47
CA PHE A 140 -10.38 3.75 -25.28
C PHE A 140 -9.57 3.52 -26.57
N GLU A 141 -8.40 2.90 -26.46
CA GLU A 141 -7.54 2.58 -27.62
C GLU A 141 -8.23 1.64 -28.64
N ASN A 142 -9.21 0.86 -28.23
CA ASN A 142 -10.03 0.02 -29.11
C ASN A 142 -11.19 0.78 -29.78
N ASN A 143 -11.22 2.12 -29.68
CA ASN A 143 -12.25 3.04 -30.17
C ASN A 143 -13.63 2.90 -29.49
N GLU A 144 -13.78 2.07 -28.46
CA GLU A 144 -14.98 2.10 -27.63
C GLU A 144 -15.08 3.43 -26.89
N THR A 145 -16.30 3.89 -26.64
CA THR A 145 -16.58 5.08 -25.86
C THR A 145 -17.52 4.76 -24.69
N PHE A 146 -17.40 5.54 -23.62
CA PHE A 146 -18.29 5.42 -22.48
C PHE A 146 -18.52 6.79 -21.81
N ASP A 147 -19.81 7.12 -21.62
CA ASP A 147 -20.22 8.34 -20.94
C ASP A 147 -20.54 8.05 -19.46
N CYS A 148 -19.99 8.83 -18.56
CA CYS A 148 -20.21 8.69 -17.12
C CYS A 148 -20.43 10.03 -16.41
N ASP A 149 -21.15 9.97 -15.26
CA ASP A 149 -21.33 11.10 -14.36
C ASP A 149 -20.09 11.32 -13.48
N TYR A 150 -19.41 10.24 -13.11
CA TYR A 150 -18.20 10.28 -12.27
C TYR A 150 -17.10 9.39 -12.84
N LEU A 151 -15.88 9.93 -12.86
CA LEU A 151 -14.68 9.21 -13.24
C LEU A 151 -13.77 9.00 -12.03
N ILE A 152 -13.45 7.76 -11.73
CA ILE A 152 -12.56 7.38 -10.62
C ILE A 152 -11.29 6.76 -11.18
N ILE A 153 -10.15 7.42 -10.96
CA ILE A 153 -8.87 7.02 -11.51
C ILE A 153 -8.05 6.33 -10.41
N SER A 154 -7.86 5.03 -10.54
CA SER A 154 -7.20 4.15 -9.57
C SER A 154 -6.20 3.17 -10.23
N ASP A 155 -5.65 3.56 -11.38
CA ASP A 155 -4.75 2.77 -12.24
C ASP A 155 -3.26 2.80 -11.78
N GLY A 156 -3.03 3.21 -10.53
CA GLY A 156 -1.76 3.04 -9.83
C GLY A 156 -0.73 4.13 -10.07
N VAL A 157 0.51 3.89 -9.63
CA VAL A 157 1.59 4.88 -9.62
C VAL A 157 1.98 5.35 -11.03
N PHE A 158 1.90 4.47 -12.02
CA PHE A 158 2.16 4.76 -13.45
C PHE A 158 0.86 5.05 -14.21
N SER A 159 -0.03 5.82 -13.60
CA SER A 159 -1.32 6.17 -14.19
C SER A 159 -1.17 6.89 -15.53
N ASN A 160 -1.50 6.19 -16.62
CA ASN A 160 -1.63 6.81 -17.93
C ASN A 160 -2.83 7.75 -17.98
N THR A 161 -3.94 7.32 -17.36
CA THR A 161 -5.17 8.11 -17.28
C THR A 161 -4.95 9.50 -16.67
N LYS A 162 -4.09 9.59 -15.64
CA LYS A 162 -3.73 10.89 -15.05
C LYS A 162 -3.06 11.79 -16.08
N SER A 163 -2.12 11.27 -16.87
CA SER A 163 -1.44 12.05 -17.91
C SER A 163 -2.40 12.52 -19.01
N VAL A 164 -3.38 11.70 -19.35
CA VAL A 164 -4.44 12.08 -20.32
C VAL A 164 -5.35 13.18 -19.75
N VAL A 165 -5.80 13.04 -18.49
CA VAL A 165 -6.66 14.04 -17.81
C VAL A 165 -5.98 15.39 -17.68
N GLU A 166 -4.72 15.41 -17.26
CA GLU A 166 -3.99 16.66 -17.02
C GLU A 166 -3.34 17.21 -18.29
N ASN A 167 -3.43 16.49 -19.41
CA ASN A 167 -2.72 16.82 -20.67
C ASN A 167 -1.23 17.11 -20.45
N GLU A 168 -0.61 16.34 -19.55
CA GLU A 168 0.78 16.49 -19.12
C GLU A 168 1.40 15.12 -18.86
N ASN A 169 2.63 14.89 -19.27
CA ASN A 169 3.36 13.66 -18.98
C ASN A 169 3.76 13.60 -17.48
N ILE A 170 2.87 13.05 -16.65
CA ILE A 170 3.07 12.94 -15.21
C ILE A 170 3.70 11.60 -14.88
N GLN A 171 5.00 11.62 -14.55
CA GLN A 171 5.72 10.42 -14.16
C GLN A 171 6.05 10.41 -12.66
N PRO A 172 6.01 9.25 -12.00
CA PRO A 172 6.48 9.12 -10.63
C PRO A 172 7.99 9.25 -10.56
N ILE A 173 8.50 9.58 -9.38
CA ILE A 173 9.94 9.75 -9.16
C ILE A 173 10.51 8.50 -8.51
N TYR A 174 11.62 8.00 -9.04
CA TYR A 174 12.41 6.98 -8.36
C TYR A 174 12.99 7.57 -7.05
N ASN A 175 12.71 6.92 -5.92
CA ASN A 175 13.10 7.44 -4.61
C ASN A 175 14.53 7.05 -4.17
N GLY A 176 15.30 6.42 -5.05
CA GLY A 176 16.65 5.96 -4.73
C GLY A 176 16.67 4.66 -3.90
N SER A 177 15.65 3.81 -4.03
CA SER A 177 15.60 2.52 -3.33
C SER A 177 15.08 1.40 -4.23
N LEU A 178 15.59 0.21 -4.01
CA LEU A 178 15.13 -1.04 -4.60
C LEU A 178 14.43 -1.88 -3.53
N ALA A 179 13.23 -2.35 -3.81
CA ALA A 179 12.53 -3.33 -3.00
C ALA A 179 12.78 -4.74 -3.55
N ILE A 180 13.31 -5.63 -2.73
CA ILE A 180 13.53 -7.05 -3.06
C ILE A 180 12.56 -7.86 -2.22
N ARG A 181 11.87 -8.80 -2.81
CA ARG A 181 10.86 -9.63 -2.15
C ARG A 181 11.09 -11.10 -2.39
N THR A 182 10.77 -11.90 -1.39
CA THR A 182 10.71 -13.35 -1.47
C THR A 182 9.72 -13.90 -0.45
N LEU A 183 9.29 -15.14 -0.66
CA LEU A 183 8.52 -15.91 0.30
C LEU A 183 9.46 -16.91 1.00
N ILE A 184 9.27 -17.07 2.30
CA ILE A 184 10.03 -17.98 3.13
C ILE A 184 9.06 -19.02 3.70
N LYS A 185 9.40 -20.31 3.56
CA LYS A 185 8.80 -21.38 4.37
C LYS A 185 9.63 -21.55 5.62
N THR A 186 9.00 -21.49 6.77
CA THR A 186 9.74 -21.54 8.03
C THR A 186 10.20 -22.95 8.36
N THR A 187 11.44 -23.06 8.85
CA THR A 187 11.99 -24.27 9.47
C THR A 187 11.92 -24.15 11.00
N GLN A 188 12.26 -25.24 11.72
CA GLN A 188 12.30 -25.19 13.20
C GLN A 188 13.32 -24.17 13.71
N ASP A 189 14.46 -24.03 13.04
CA ASP A 189 15.58 -23.16 13.43
C ASP A 189 15.48 -21.74 12.88
N PHE A 190 14.28 -21.30 12.45
CA PHE A 190 14.10 -19.93 11.95
C PHE A 190 14.39 -18.91 13.07
N PRO A 191 15.35 -17.97 12.87
CA PRO A 191 15.93 -17.18 13.97
C PRO A 191 15.03 -16.02 14.46
N TYR A 192 13.90 -15.76 13.79
CA TYR A 192 13.01 -14.65 14.13
C TYR A 192 11.64 -15.14 14.56
N ASP A 193 10.88 -14.23 15.17
CA ASP A 193 9.51 -14.50 15.59
C ASP A 193 8.59 -14.76 14.37
N LYS A 194 8.04 -15.97 14.31
CA LYS A 194 7.15 -16.42 13.21
C LYS A 194 5.74 -15.85 13.32
N LYS A 195 5.37 -15.32 14.49
CA LYS A 195 4.00 -14.82 14.79
C LYS A 195 3.89 -13.31 14.74
N ASN A 196 5.00 -12.61 14.66
CA ASN A 196 5.04 -11.16 14.68
C ASN A 196 5.82 -10.60 13.50
N ILE A 197 5.78 -9.28 13.33
CA ILE A 197 6.54 -8.58 12.32
C ILE A 197 7.97 -8.41 12.85
N SER A 198 8.96 -8.85 12.10
CA SER A 198 10.38 -8.63 12.40
C SER A 198 10.93 -7.57 11.46
N LEU A 199 11.48 -6.49 12.01
CA LEU A 199 12.13 -5.41 11.29
C LEU A 199 13.61 -5.36 11.66
N ILE A 200 14.47 -5.70 10.70
CA ILE A 200 15.92 -5.74 10.85
C ILE A 200 16.49 -4.46 10.22
N MET A 201 17.14 -3.63 11.01
CA MET A 201 17.71 -2.36 10.57
C MET A 201 19.18 -2.52 10.26
N LEU A 202 19.57 -2.24 9.01
CA LEU A 202 20.93 -2.34 8.49
C LEU A 202 21.46 -0.96 8.07
N LYS A 203 22.73 -0.89 7.73
CA LYS A 203 23.28 0.29 7.04
C LYS A 203 22.71 0.34 5.63
N ASN A 204 22.10 1.47 5.27
CA ASN A 204 21.51 1.70 3.93
C ASN A 204 20.41 0.72 3.50
N ALA A 205 19.93 -0.14 4.41
CA ALA A 205 18.90 -1.11 4.11
C ALA A 205 18.05 -1.43 5.34
N HIS A 206 16.88 -2.05 5.12
CA HIS A 206 16.14 -2.74 6.17
C HIS A 206 15.40 -3.93 5.59
N ILE A 207 15.16 -4.94 6.43
CA ILE A 207 14.42 -6.13 6.08
C ILE A 207 13.19 -6.20 6.97
N VAL A 208 12.03 -6.48 6.38
CA VAL A 208 10.78 -6.73 7.10
C VAL A 208 10.29 -8.13 6.77
N ILE A 209 10.10 -8.94 7.83
CA ILE A 209 9.60 -10.31 7.71
C ILE A 209 8.29 -10.40 8.50
N TYR A 210 7.27 -11.00 7.94
CA TYR A 210 5.98 -11.17 8.60
C TYR A 210 5.20 -12.37 8.07
N PRO A 211 4.37 -13.02 8.92
CA PRO A 211 3.49 -14.10 8.49
C PRO A 211 2.40 -13.58 7.56
N ILE A 212 2.01 -14.38 6.57
CA ILE A 212 0.96 -14.04 5.60
C ILE A 212 -0.25 -14.97 5.63
N ASN A 213 -0.14 -16.03 6.40
CA ASN A 213 -1.23 -16.99 6.63
C ASN A 213 -0.92 -17.82 7.88
N LYS A 214 -1.77 -18.79 8.19
CA LYS A 214 -1.57 -19.74 9.31
C LYS A 214 -0.82 -21.03 8.89
N LYS A 215 -0.20 -21.05 7.71
CA LYS A 215 0.49 -22.21 7.13
C LYS A 215 2.01 -22.04 7.12
N ASP A 216 2.56 -21.31 8.10
CA ASP A 216 4.00 -21.07 8.28
C ASP A 216 4.71 -20.44 7.05
N GLU A 217 3.96 -19.68 6.24
CA GLU A 217 4.55 -18.88 5.16
C GLU A 217 4.80 -17.45 5.64
N LEU A 218 6.03 -17.00 5.44
CA LEU A 218 6.44 -15.63 5.73
C LEU A 218 6.74 -14.88 4.44
N ASN A 219 6.41 -13.59 4.43
CA ASN A 219 6.86 -12.67 3.41
C ASN A 219 8.09 -11.90 3.89
N LEU A 220 9.12 -11.81 3.05
CA LEU A 220 10.28 -10.97 3.25
C LEU A 220 10.26 -9.83 2.24
N VAL A 221 10.46 -8.61 2.74
CA VAL A 221 10.73 -7.42 1.93
C VAL A 221 12.03 -6.80 2.41
N CYS A 222 13.00 -6.67 1.52
CA CYS A 222 14.24 -5.95 1.77
C CYS A 222 14.25 -4.67 0.95
N ILE A 223 14.43 -3.52 1.62
CA ILE A 223 14.57 -2.22 0.95
C ILE A 223 16.03 -1.80 1.05
N ILE A 224 16.68 -1.63 -0.10
CA ILE A 224 18.08 -1.23 -0.21
C ILE A 224 18.16 0.16 -0.84
N ARG A 225 18.94 1.07 -0.27
CA ARG A 225 19.27 2.36 -0.92
C ARG A 225 20.12 2.11 -2.16
N GLN A 226 19.61 2.53 -3.30
CA GLN A 226 20.30 2.38 -4.60
C GLN A 226 20.06 3.65 -5.42
N LYS A 227 21.04 4.53 -5.49
CA LYS A 227 20.87 5.86 -6.12
C LYS A 227 20.54 5.80 -7.61
N PHE A 228 21.07 4.83 -8.33
CA PHE A 228 20.94 4.74 -9.78
C PHE A 228 20.29 3.44 -10.21
N LEU A 229 19.32 3.54 -11.12
CA LEU A 229 18.76 2.39 -11.82
C LEU A 229 19.72 1.98 -12.95
N LYS A 230 20.66 1.10 -12.65
CA LYS A 230 21.49 0.41 -13.64
C LYS A 230 21.05 -1.06 -13.70
N LYS A 231 21.47 -1.77 -14.76
CA LYS A 231 21.31 -3.23 -14.79
C LYS A 231 22.06 -3.81 -13.58
N ILE A 232 21.30 -4.33 -12.63
CA ILE A 232 21.83 -4.75 -11.32
C ILE A 232 21.76 -6.28 -11.26
N ASP A 233 22.88 -6.90 -10.93
CA ASP A 233 22.89 -8.28 -10.44
C ASP A 233 22.39 -8.27 -9.00
N LEU A 234 21.19 -8.82 -8.77
CA LEU A 234 20.55 -8.85 -7.46
C LEU A 234 21.36 -9.62 -6.42
N ASN A 235 21.96 -10.75 -6.82
CA ASN A 235 22.72 -11.57 -5.89
C ASN A 235 23.98 -10.84 -5.43
N LEU A 236 24.65 -10.16 -6.35
CA LEU A 236 25.81 -9.34 -6.02
C LEU A 236 25.43 -8.16 -5.12
N LEU A 237 24.31 -7.48 -5.41
CA LEU A 237 23.82 -6.38 -4.59
C LEU A 237 23.50 -6.84 -3.16
N ILE A 238 22.77 -7.93 -3.00
CA ILE A 238 22.39 -8.47 -1.70
C ILE A 238 23.63 -8.91 -0.93
N LYS A 239 24.57 -9.61 -1.59
CA LYS A 239 25.84 -10.02 -0.99
C LYS A 239 26.61 -8.81 -0.46
N LYS A 240 26.70 -7.74 -1.25
CA LYS A 240 27.42 -6.51 -0.89
C LYS A 240 26.72 -5.73 0.22
N GLU A 241 25.42 -5.49 0.10
CA GLU A 241 24.70 -4.54 0.98
C GLU A 241 24.09 -5.22 2.21
N ILE A 242 23.88 -6.53 2.19
CA ILE A 242 23.20 -7.27 3.26
C ILE A 242 24.14 -8.28 3.93
N PHE A 243 24.66 -9.27 3.16
CA PHE A 243 25.44 -10.37 3.75
C PHE A 243 26.80 -9.92 4.27
N SER A 244 27.39 -8.88 3.68
CA SER A 244 28.62 -8.25 4.21
C SER A 244 28.44 -7.68 5.62
N GLN A 245 27.21 -7.31 6.01
CA GLN A 245 26.91 -6.80 7.34
C GLN A 245 26.60 -7.92 8.34
N ASN A 246 26.02 -9.03 7.86
CA ASN A 246 25.76 -10.22 8.68
C ASN A 246 25.48 -11.42 7.76
N LYS A 247 26.40 -12.40 7.77
CA LYS A 247 26.30 -13.64 6.95
C LYS A 247 25.05 -14.46 7.30
N ASN A 248 24.60 -14.46 8.55
CA ASN A 248 23.41 -15.23 8.96
C ASN A 248 22.13 -14.78 8.25
N LEU A 249 22.12 -13.60 7.62
CA LEU A 249 20.99 -13.13 6.82
C LEU A 249 20.87 -13.86 5.47
N GLU A 250 21.91 -14.56 5.02
CA GLU A 250 21.89 -15.29 3.75
C GLU A 250 20.78 -16.33 3.71
N ASN A 251 20.56 -17.04 4.82
CA ASN A 251 19.54 -18.08 4.96
C ASN A 251 18.09 -17.54 4.86
N LEU A 252 17.90 -16.22 4.89
CA LEU A 252 16.58 -15.61 4.75
C LEU A 252 16.17 -15.41 3.29
N PHE A 253 17.13 -15.39 2.37
CA PHE A 253 16.87 -15.14 0.96
C PHE A 253 16.76 -16.46 0.20
N GLY A 254 15.55 -16.77 -0.29
CA GLY A 254 15.34 -17.96 -1.12
C GLY A 254 15.85 -17.79 -2.55
N ASN A 255 15.70 -18.82 -3.38
CA ASN A 255 16.17 -18.82 -4.77
C ASN A 255 15.33 -17.93 -5.71
N HIS A 256 14.10 -17.59 -5.34
CA HIS A 256 13.21 -16.72 -6.13
C HIS A 256 13.17 -15.31 -5.51
N LEU A 257 13.95 -14.43 -6.11
CA LEU A 257 14.01 -13.03 -5.72
C LEU A 257 13.39 -12.17 -6.83
N GLU A 258 12.43 -11.35 -6.46
CA GLU A 258 11.91 -10.33 -7.35
C GLU A 258 12.26 -8.95 -6.83
N SER A 259 12.52 -8.02 -7.73
CA SER A 259 12.88 -6.66 -7.35
C SER A 259 12.11 -5.61 -8.12
N TRP A 260 11.78 -4.54 -7.42
CA TRP A 260 11.10 -3.38 -7.99
C TRP A 260 11.77 -2.10 -7.53
N PRO A 261 12.04 -1.17 -8.46
CA PRO A 261 12.38 0.19 -8.09
C PRO A 261 11.22 0.84 -7.31
N VAL A 262 11.54 1.51 -6.22
CA VAL A 262 10.52 2.22 -5.44
C VAL A 262 10.28 3.59 -6.04
N TYR A 263 9.06 3.81 -6.51
CA TYR A 263 8.61 5.09 -7.02
C TYR A 263 7.69 5.79 -6.03
N VAL A 264 7.74 7.12 -6.02
CA VAL A 264 6.90 7.96 -5.17
C VAL A 264 6.31 9.11 -5.99
N THR A 265 5.19 9.62 -5.56
CA THR A 265 4.57 10.80 -6.17
C THR A 265 5.25 12.07 -5.67
N LYS A 266 5.61 12.98 -6.58
CA LYS A 266 6.22 14.27 -6.24
C LYS A 266 5.25 15.19 -5.50
N LYS A 267 4.06 15.37 -6.08
CA LYS A 267 2.97 16.17 -5.52
C LYS A 267 1.63 15.52 -5.87
N PRO A 268 0.62 15.58 -5.01
CA PRO A 268 -0.72 15.16 -5.40
C PRO A 268 -1.31 16.13 -6.43
N HIS A 269 -2.12 15.60 -7.33
CA HIS A 269 -2.84 16.37 -8.33
C HIS A 269 -4.33 16.39 -8.00
N ARG A 270 -4.98 17.51 -8.29
CA ARG A 270 -6.43 17.63 -8.35
C ARG A 270 -6.80 17.56 -9.83
N SER A 271 -7.75 16.75 -10.20
CA SER A 271 -8.19 16.63 -11.59
C SER A 271 -8.71 17.96 -12.14
N VAL A 272 -8.47 18.22 -13.41
CA VAL A 272 -9.03 19.39 -14.14
C VAL A 272 -10.53 19.25 -14.34
N TYR A 273 -11.08 18.04 -14.31
CA TYR A 273 -12.52 17.77 -14.44
C TYR A 273 -13.18 17.66 -13.07
N GLU A 274 -14.27 18.39 -12.81
CA GLU A 274 -14.94 18.46 -11.50
C GLU A 274 -15.42 17.12 -10.96
N ASN A 275 -15.92 16.25 -11.85
CA ASN A 275 -16.45 14.93 -11.50
C ASN A 275 -15.43 13.80 -11.65
N SER A 276 -14.15 14.13 -11.66
CA SER A 276 -13.04 13.18 -11.78
C SER A 276 -12.17 13.18 -10.53
N PHE A 277 -11.79 11.98 -10.04
CA PHE A 277 -11.10 11.80 -8.75
C PHE A 277 -9.97 10.78 -8.85
N TYR A 278 -8.81 11.13 -8.32
CA TYR A 278 -7.70 10.19 -8.17
C TYR A 278 -7.79 9.42 -6.84
N LEU A 279 -7.54 8.11 -6.89
CA LEU A 279 -7.51 7.23 -5.71
C LEU A 279 -6.20 6.47 -5.59
N GLY A 280 -5.87 6.10 -4.36
CA GLY A 280 -4.74 5.23 -4.05
C GLY A 280 -3.42 5.77 -4.61
N ASP A 281 -2.63 4.90 -5.23
CA ASP A 281 -1.33 5.27 -5.79
C ASP A 281 -1.42 6.20 -7.00
N ALA A 282 -2.57 6.25 -7.70
CA ALA A 282 -2.82 7.25 -8.73
C ALA A 282 -2.93 8.66 -8.13
N PHE A 283 -3.41 8.80 -6.90
CA PHE A 283 -3.43 10.07 -6.17
C PHE A 283 -2.06 10.36 -5.53
N TYR A 284 -1.56 9.43 -4.71
CA TYR A 284 -0.30 9.60 -4.01
C TYR A 284 0.34 8.27 -3.58
N THR A 285 1.57 8.05 -3.98
CA THR A 285 2.36 6.87 -3.63
C THR A 285 3.39 7.22 -2.56
N PHE A 286 3.38 6.43 -1.48
CA PHE A 286 4.27 6.62 -0.32
C PHE A 286 5.53 5.75 -0.42
N SER A 287 6.59 6.18 0.27
CA SER A 287 7.69 5.27 0.63
C SER A 287 7.15 4.12 1.52
N PRO A 288 7.55 2.85 1.30
CA PRO A 288 6.91 1.67 1.91
C PRO A 288 7.24 1.46 3.40
N THR A 289 7.87 2.40 4.10
CA THR A 289 8.39 2.25 5.47
C THR A 289 7.35 2.30 6.59
N MET A 290 6.09 2.59 6.27
CA MET A 290 4.96 2.57 7.21
C MET A 290 3.94 1.48 6.90
N ALA A 291 4.13 0.70 5.83
CA ALA A 291 3.16 -0.27 5.32
C ALA A 291 1.75 0.33 5.10
N GLN A 292 1.66 1.62 4.72
CA GLN A 292 0.39 2.35 4.60
C GLN A 292 -0.17 2.44 3.18
N GLY A 293 0.54 2.01 2.13
CA GLY A 293 0.08 2.16 0.75
C GLY A 293 -1.34 1.62 0.52
N ALA A 294 -1.55 0.33 0.81
CA ALA A 294 -2.87 -0.28 0.67
C ALA A 294 -3.92 0.31 1.62
N SER A 295 -3.54 0.57 2.88
CA SER A 295 -4.45 1.16 3.86
C SER A 295 -4.92 2.55 3.45
N GLN A 296 -4.03 3.38 2.91
CA GLN A 296 -4.38 4.70 2.40
C GLN A 296 -5.20 4.64 1.09
N SER A 297 -4.97 3.62 0.27
CA SER A 297 -5.79 3.35 -0.92
C SER A 297 -7.24 3.04 -0.55
N ILE A 298 -7.45 2.17 0.45
CA ILE A 298 -8.78 1.81 0.98
C ILE A 298 -9.43 3.04 1.66
N GLU A 299 -8.67 3.77 2.46
CA GLU A 299 -9.15 4.97 3.16
C GLU A 299 -9.60 6.05 2.18
N SER A 300 -8.80 6.32 1.13
CA SER A 300 -9.15 7.32 0.11
C SER A 300 -10.44 6.96 -0.65
N ALA A 301 -10.60 5.68 -0.96
CA ALA A 301 -11.78 5.16 -1.63
C ALA A 301 -13.04 5.31 -0.78
N TYR A 302 -12.98 4.97 0.51
CA TYR A 302 -14.10 5.15 1.43
C TYR A 302 -14.46 6.62 1.64
N GLU A 303 -13.45 7.48 1.79
CA GLU A 303 -13.67 8.92 1.98
C GLU A 303 -14.39 9.53 0.79
N LEU A 304 -13.96 9.20 -0.45
CA LEU A 304 -14.64 9.65 -1.66
C LEU A 304 -16.08 9.13 -1.74
N PHE A 305 -16.29 7.83 -1.52
CA PHE A 305 -17.63 7.23 -1.51
C PHE A 305 -18.56 7.93 -0.50
N ASN A 306 -18.07 8.18 0.71
CA ASN A 306 -18.87 8.84 1.76
C ASN A 306 -19.23 10.29 1.41
N LEU A 307 -18.33 11.03 0.76
CA LEU A 307 -18.59 12.39 0.30
C LEU A 307 -19.61 12.41 -0.87
N LEU A 308 -19.47 11.49 -1.82
CA LEU A 308 -20.43 11.32 -2.94
C LEU A 308 -21.82 10.94 -2.45
N SER A 309 -21.90 10.01 -1.48
CA SER A 309 -23.19 9.56 -0.92
C SER A 309 -23.93 10.63 -0.10
N LYS A 310 -23.25 11.70 0.29
CA LYS A 310 -23.82 12.82 1.06
C LYS A 310 -24.10 14.06 0.21
N ASP A 311 -23.98 13.98 -1.10
CA ASP A 311 -24.11 15.13 -2.02
C ASP A 311 -23.32 16.35 -1.55
N THR A 312 -22.06 16.12 -1.15
CA THR A 312 -21.21 17.16 -0.57
C THR A 312 -20.96 18.28 -1.59
N LYS A 313 -21.29 19.52 -1.22
CA LYS A 313 -20.98 20.70 -2.03
C LYS A 313 -19.46 20.85 -2.16
N ASP A 314 -19.00 21.31 -3.35
CA ASP A 314 -17.58 21.48 -3.66
C ASP A 314 -16.76 20.21 -3.39
N LEU A 315 -17.35 19.06 -3.77
CA LEU A 315 -16.86 17.71 -3.47
C LEU A 315 -15.35 17.53 -3.74
N GLN A 316 -14.91 17.99 -4.91
CA GLN A 316 -13.53 17.81 -5.34
C GLN A 316 -12.53 18.53 -4.41
N ASN A 317 -12.83 19.78 -4.02
CA ASN A 317 -11.97 20.53 -3.11
C ASN A 317 -11.99 19.94 -1.69
N VAL A 318 -13.18 19.54 -1.20
CA VAL A 318 -13.31 18.90 0.12
C VAL A 318 -12.52 17.60 0.17
N TYR A 319 -12.68 16.75 -0.84
CA TYR A 319 -11.92 15.49 -0.94
C TYR A 319 -10.41 15.75 -1.00
N PHE A 320 -9.97 16.65 -1.91
CA PHE A 320 -8.56 16.96 -2.08
C PHE A 320 -7.90 17.48 -0.79
N LYS A 321 -8.54 18.42 -0.09
CA LYS A 321 -8.04 18.97 1.18
C LYS A 321 -7.89 17.89 2.25
N LYS A 322 -8.92 17.07 2.45
CA LYS A 322 -8.88 15.96 3.42
C LYS A 322 -7.76 14.97 3.11
N ARG A 323 -7.63 14.57 1.84
CA ARG A 323 -6.56 13.65 1.44
C ARG A 323 -5.18 14.28 1.58
N LEU A 324 -5.02 15.56 1.30
CA LEU A 324 -3.75 16.27 1.45
C LEU A 324 -3.26 16.29 2.91
N GLU A 325 -4.16 16.56 3.86
CA GLU A 325 -3.84 16.50 5.30
C GLU A 325 -3.39 15.09 5.70
N ARG A 326 -4.11 14.08 5.23
CA ARG A 326 -3.81 12.69 5.52
C ARG A 326 -2.47 12.25 4.94
N ILE A 327 -2.19 12.65 3.70
CA ILE A 327 -0.91 12.40 3.03
C ILE A 327 0.24 13.03 3.83
N ARG A 328 0.11 14.29 4.24
CA ARG A 328 1.15 14.98 5.02
C ARG A 328 1.50 14.21 6.30
N LEU A 329 0.48 13.76 7.03
CA LEU A 329 0.67 12.97 8.25
C LEU A 329 1.44 11.67 7.98
N VAL A 330 0.95 10.85 7.05
CA VAL A 330 1.55 9.54 6.74
C VAL A 330 2.94 9.69 6.12
N ASN A 331 3.12 10.64 5.22
CA ASN A 331 4.39 10.86 4.53
C ASN A 331 5.50 11.33 5.49
N ASN A 332 5.18 12.21 6.43
CA ASN A 332 6.14 12.65 7.46
C ASN A 332 6.63 11.47 8.31
N ARG A 333 5.74 10.54 8.68
CA ARG A 333 6.11 9.32 9.41
C ARG A 333 6.95 8.38 8.53
N SER A 334 6.53 8.17 7.28
CA SER A 334 7.28 7.34 6.33
C SER A 334 8.70 7.85 6.10
N ARG A 335 8.88 9.16 5.96
CA ARG A 335 10.21 9.77 5.80
C ARG A 335 11.08 9.60 7.04
N LEU A 336 10.51 9.83 8.23
CA LEU A 336 11.23 9.61 9.49
C LEU A 336 11.72 8.16 9.62
N ASN A 337 10.85 7.20 9.34
CA ASN A 337 11.21 5.78 9.35
C ASN A 337 12.29 5.45 8.33
N TYR A 338 12.17 5.97 7.10
CA TYR A 338 13.16 5.74 6.06
C TYR A 338 14.56 6.15 6.49
N TYR A 339 14.71 7.32 7.09
CA TYR A 339 16.01 7.77 7.61
C TYR A 339 16.45 6.96 8.83
N SER A 340 15.56 6.73 9.78
CA SER A 340 15.85 6.00 11.01
C SER A 340 16.30 4.56 10.77
N PHE A 341 15.64 3.85 9.86
CA PHE A 341 15.96 2.44 9.57
C PHE A 341 17.29 2.25 8.84
N HIS A 342 17.77 3.27 8.13
CA HIS A 342 18.95 3.22 7.28
C HIS A 342 20.17 3.95 7.84
N LEU A 343 20.18 4.26 9.15
CA LEU A 343 21.31 4.93 9.78
C LEU A 343 22.57 4.07 9.72
N SER A 344 23.70 4.70 9.34
CA SER A 344 25.01 4.05 9.23
C SER A 344 26.03 4.52 10.29
N ASN A 345 25.88 5.75 10.80
CA ASN A 345 26.77 6.29 11.84
C ASN A 345 26.54 5.57 13.17
N PRO A 346 27.58 4.98 13.82
CA PRO A 346 27.44 4.19 15.03
C PRO A 346 26.82 4.94 16.22
N LEU A 347 27.17 6.21 16.40
CA LEU A 347 26.61 7.05 17.49
C LEU A 347 25.12 7.29 17.29
N MET A 348 24.72 7.62 16.05
CA MET A 348 23.31 7.82 15.71
C MET A 348 22.51 6.51 15.82
N VAL A 349 23.11 5.37 15.46
CA VAL A 349 22.48 4.05 15.65
C VAL A 349 22.25 3.76 17.13
N THR A 350 23.22 4.06 18.00
CA THR A 350 23.09 3.87 19.44
C THR A 350 22.00 4.77 20.02
N ALA A 351 22.00 6.06 19.65
CA ALA A 351 20.97 7.01 20.05
C ALA A 351 19.58 6.58 19.58
N ARG A 352 19.43 6.16 18.32
CA ARG A 352 18.17 5.63 17.79
C ARG A 352 17.69 4.41 18.60
N ASN A 353 18.56 3.45 18.87
CA ASN A 353 18.19 2.24 19.60
C ASN A 353 17.73 2.57 21.03
N PHE A 354 18.38 3.51 21.69
CA PHE A 354 17.98 4.00 23.01
C PHE A 354 16.60 4.69 22.93
N LEU A 355 16.39 5.58 21.96
CA LEU A 355 15.11 6.25 21.76
C LEU A 355 13.98 5.27 21.46
N LEU A 356 14.21 4.29 20.57
CA LEU A 356 13.22 3.25 20.27
C LEU A 356 12.78 2.51 21.54
N LYS A 357 13.73 2.08 22.39
CA LYS A 357 13.42 1.42 23.67
C LYS A 357 12.54 2.24 24.60
N LYS A 358 12.69 3.57 24.58
CA LYS A 358 11.85 4.48 25.39
C LYS A 358 10.51 4.77 24.73
N LEU A 359 10.51 5.08 23.43
CA LEU A 359 9.34 5.52 22.71
C LEU A 359 8.31 4.39 22.52
N THR A 360 8.76 3.14 22.30
CA THR A 360 7.86 1.98 22.18
C THR A 360 7.14 1.64 23.50
N LYS A 361 7.56 2.20 24.64
CA LYS A 361 6.89 2.07 25.94
C LYS A 361 6.04 3.28 26.31
N SER A 362 6.09 4.34 25.52
CA SER A 362 5.35 5.57 25.80
C SER A 362 3.99 5.56 25.10
N GLU A 363 2.92 5.33 25.84
CA GLU A 363 1.55 5.37 25.34
C GLU A 363 1.23 6.69 24.62
N LYS A 364 1.62 7.82 25.22
CA LYS A 364 1.45 9.16 24.61
C LYS A 364 2.12 9.26 23.24
N PHE A 365 3.34 8.72 23.10
CA PHE A 365 4.03 8.69 21.81
C PHE A 365 3.33 7.77 20.82
N LEU A 366 2.95 6.55 21.24
CA LEU A 366 2.30 5.57 20.37
C LEU A 366 0.95 6.08 19.87
N ASN A 367 0.14 6.68 20.73
CA ASN A 367 -1.12 7.31 20.34
C ASN A 367 -0.91 8.47 19.35
N SER A 368 0.08 9.31 19.57
CA SER A 368 0.44 10.36 18.62
C SER A 368 1.01 9.81 17.31
N TYR A 369 1.84 8.77 17.35
CA TYR A 369 2.58 8.27 16.21
C TYR A 369 1.77 7.30 15.35
N LEU A 370 1.11 6.30 15.95
CA LEU A 370 0.28 5.30 15.27
C LEU A 370 -1.21 5.57 15.42
N GLY A 371 -1.67 5.95 16.60
CA GLY A 371 -3.08 6.15 16.91
C GLY A 371 -3.75 7.12 15.94
N ASN A 372 -3.11 8.25 15.64
CA ASN A 372 -3.60 9.21 14.65
C ASN A 372 -3.73 8.63 13.23
N ILE A 373 -3.05 7.53 12.92
CA ILE A 373 -3.19 6.83 11.63
C ILE A 373 -4.22 5.71 11.74
N TYR A 374 -4.21 4.95 12.83
CA TYR A 374 -4.99 3.72 12.96
C TYR A 374 -6.43 3.95 13.44
N GLN A 375 -6.69 5.01 14.20
CA GLN A 375 -7.98 5.23 14.87
C GLN A 375 -8.86 6.30 14.22
N ARG A 376 -8.35 7.09 13.28
CA ARG A 376 -9.00 8.31 12.76
C ARG A 376 -10.10 8.07 11.71
N ILE A 377 -10.77 6.93 11.67
CA ILE A 377 -11.86 6.72 10.71
C ILE A 377 -13.16 6.42 11.42
#